data_57e409dccdac6806ae0e4db62a56ef44
#
_entry.id   57e409dccdac6806ae0e4db62a56ef44
#
_cell.length_a   1.000
_cell.length_b   1.000
_cell.length_c   1.000
_cell.angle_alpha   90.00
_cell.angle_beta   90.00
_cell.angle_gamma   90.00
#
_symmetry.space_group_name_H-M   'P 1'
#
loop_
_entity.id
_entity.type
_entity.pdbx_description
1 polymer ?
#
loop_
_entity_poly.entity_id
_entity_poly.type
_entity_poly.pdbx_seq_one_letter_code
_entity_poly.pdbx_strand_id
1 'polypeptide(L)'
;VQCLGQKSLKLITAVRKGKPPKGWHRCQRYRSTEGTQVNTESTPVRKIIPIAESPDKGPIEPPPGADAEMVSLYEAHKKIYPRSVIGFFSNWRWATVFLTQLVFYGLPWLEWGQRQAVLFDLGARRFYIFGLVLYPQDFIYLTGILVISAFSLFLFTAVAGRLWCGYACPQTVYTEIFLWLEKKTEGDRSARMRRDAGPWTMDKLWRKTSKHFLWLVVALWTGFTFVGYFTPIHELGREFIQLDMGSWEIFWTFFYGFATYGNAGFMREQVCKHMCPYARFQSAMFDKDTLIVTYDVERGEPRGARSKKADPAALGLGACVDCSLCVQVCPTGIDIRKGLQYECIGCGACADVCDTVMDKMGYARGLVKYSTENAVNQHWTRAQTLRHVLRPRVLIYIAILGTVVIAMAVSLAMRIPFKVDVVRDRGALARIAEEGRIENVFRLQIMNATEATQRFHISVEGMPGLSVVSENDIAIASTQARWVAVRVQGPAEGLAPGAHTIHFEIAAEGSIGKVSEKAVFIVPR
;
A
#
# COMPACT_ATOMS: atom_id res chain seq x y z
N VAL A 1 25.00 -39.94 -16.71
CA VAL A 1 23.81 -40.20 -15.86
C VAL A 1 23.75 -41.67 -15.39
N GLN A 2 24.87 -42.32 -15.13
CA GLN A 2 24.84 -43.71 -14.62
C GLN A 2 25.83 -43.97 -13.46
N CYS A 3 25.95 -43.05 -12.50
CA CYS A 3 26.78 -43.23 -11.29
C CYS A 3 26.12 -42.82 -9.97
N LEU A 4 24.82 -42.68 -9.90
CA LEU A 4 24.09 -42.27 -8.67
C LEU A 4 22.88 -43.16 -8.36
N GLY A 5 23.09 -44.45 -8.42
CA GLY A 5 22.17 -45.45 -7.89
C GLY A 5 22.85 -46.27 -6.78
N GLN A 6 22.35 -46.21 -5.57
CA GLN A 6 22.65 -47.11 -4.43
C GLN A 6 23.80 -46.82 -3.46
N LYS A 7 24.31 -45.60 -3.25
CA LYS A 7 25.26 -45.36 -2.11
C LYS A 7 25.01 -44.03 -1.35
N SER A 8 23.82 -43.51 -1.32
CA SER A 8 23.53 -42.20 -0.68
C SER A 8 23.60 -42.20 0.85
N LEU A 9 23.38 -43.31 1.53
CA LEU A 9 23.36 -43.35 3.01
C LEU A 9 24.75 -43.46 3.67
N LYS A 10 25.76 -43.95 2.96
CA LYS A 10 27.15 -44.04 3.50
C LYS A 10 27.97 -42.74 3.26
N LEU A 11 27.55 -41.88 2.35
CA LEU A 11 28.25 -40.60 2.06
C LEU A 11 28.01 -39.54 3.14
N ILE A 12 26.81 -39.51 3.75
CA ILE A 12 26.45 -38.54 4.79
C ILE A 12 27.24 -38.72 6.07
N THR A 13 27.63 -39.96 6.39
CA THR A 13 28.43 -40.25 7.58
C THR A 13 29.92 -40.01 7.42
N ALA A 14 30.44 -40.02 6.19
CA ALA A 14 31.87 -39.76 5.91
C ALA A 14 32.22 -38.27 5.87
N VAL A 15 31.30 -37.41 5.44
CA VAL A 15 31.47 -35.93 5.40
C VAL A 15 31.52 -35.35 6.83
N ARG A 16 30.88 -36.01 7.78
CA ARG A 16 30.88 -35.60 9.21
C ARG A 16 32.21 -35.87 9.95
N LYS A 17 33.12 -36.62 9.35
CA LYS A 17 34.43 -36.98 9.94
C LYS A 17 35.66 -36.39 9.22
N GLY A 18 35.47 -35.43 8.32
CA GLY A 18 36.58 -34.64 7.75
C GLY A 18 37.58 -35.40 6.87
N LYS A 19 37.27 -36.60 6.35
CA LYS A 19 38.15 -37.35 5.44
C LYS A 19 37.52 -37.48 4.05
N PRO A 20 38.22 -37.04 2.95
CA PRO A 20 37.69 -37.17 1.59
C PRO A 20 37.72 -38.68 1.18
N PRO A 21 36.68 -39.16 0.47
CA PRO A 21 36.66 -40.56 0.00
C PRO A 21 37.70 -40.80 -1.11
N LYS A 22 38.39 -41.91 -1.04
CA LYS A 22 39.35 -42.38 -2.05
C LYS A 22 38.62 -42.55 -3.39
N GLY A 23 39.01 -41.82 -4.39
CA GLY A 23 38.42 -41.88 -5.76
C GLY A 23 38.19 -40.54 -6.43
N TRP A 24 38.42 -39.41 -5.77
CA TRP A 24 38.13 -38.07 -6.32
C TRP A 24 39.12 -37.62 -7.41
N HIS A 25 40.28 -38.27 -7.55
CA HIS A 25 41.29 -37.85 -8.53
C HIS A 25 41.06 -38.36 -9.96
N ARG A 26 40.02 -39.15 -10.21
CA ARG A 26 39.78 -39.71 -11.55
C ARG A 26 38.81 -38.94 -12.43
N CYS A 27 38.10 -37.97 -11.87
CA CYS A 27 37.16 -37.12 -12.66
C CYS A 27 37.73 -35.78 -13.13
N GLN A 28 38.95 -35.40 -12.72
CA GLN A 28 39.55 -34.12 -13.11
C GLN A 28 40.45 -34.19 -14.36
N ARG A 29 40.60 -35.34 -14.99
CA ARG A 29 41.55 -35.54 -16.13
C ARG A 29 40.88 -35.60 -17.51
N TYR A 30 39.68 -35.00 -17.65
CA TYR A 30 38.97 -34.87 -18.95
C TYR A 30 38.71 -33.44 -19.34
N ARG A 31 39.72 -32.57 -19.18
CA ARG A 31 39.65 -31.20 -19.65
C ARG A 31 41.00 -30.70 -20.10
N SER A 32 41.41 -31.16 -21.24
CA SER A 32 42.37 -30.48 -22.12
C SER A 32 42.79 -31.40 -23.29
N THR A 33 42.11 -31.31 -24.38
CA THR A 33 42.61 -31.38 -25.76
C THR A 33 41.40 -31.25 -26.69
N GLU A 34 41.32 -30.14 -27.34
CA GLU A 34 41.11 -29.94 -28.77
C GLU A 34 40.64 -28.52 -28.99
N GLY A 35 41.57 -27.70 -29.54
CA GLY A 35 41.28 -26.39 -30.05
C GLY A 35 40.62 -26.53 -31.41
N THR A 36 39.43 -25.98 -31.55
CA THR A 36 38.85 -25.66 -32.86
C THR A 36 38.26 -24.27 -32.75
N GLN A 37 38.83 -23.35 -33.53
CA GLN A 37 38.29 -22.00 -33.71
C GLN A 37 36.95 -22.12 -34.43
N VAL A 38 35.89 -21.57 -33.84
CA VAL A 38 34.61 -21.38 -34.50
C VAL A 38 34.29 -19.88 -34.53
N ASN A 39 34.08 -19.40 -35.73
CA ASN A 39 33.64 -18.04 -36.08
C ASN A 39 32.37 -17.67 -35.31
N THR A 40 32.40 -16.51 -34.64
CA THR A 40 31.24 -15.89 -34.00
C THR A 40 30.42 -15.09 -35.02
N GLU A 41 29.41 -15.71 -35.60
CA GLU A 41 28.23 -15.01 -36.08
C GLU A 41 27.16 -15.06 -34.99
N SER A 42 26.77 -13.88 -34.48
CA SER A 42 25.80 -13.72 -33.42
C SER A 42 24.37 -13.92 -33.90
N THR A 43 23.84 -15.12 -33.71
CA THR A 43 22.40 -15.36 -33.81
C THR A 43 21.71 -14.91 -32.51
N PRO A 44 20.58 -14.18 -32.57
CA PRO A 44 19.89 -13.76 -31.33
C PRO A 44 19.28 -14.96 -30.63
N VAL A 45 19.70 -15.19 -29.38
CA VAL A 45 19.19 -16.25 -28.53
C VAL A 45 17.72 -15.94 -28.20
N ARG A 46 16.79 -16.68 -28.77
CA ARG A 46 15.38 -16.68 -28.36
C ARG A 46 15.27 -17.35 -26.99
N LYS A 47 14.99 -16.57 -25.93
CA LYS A 47 14.60 -17.12 -24.64
C LYS A 47 13.21 -17.73 -24.74
N ILE A 48 13.14 -19.05 -24.75
CA ILE A 48 11.88 -19.79 -24.62
C ILE A 48 11.71 -20.12 -23.15
N ILE A 49 10.69 -19.54 -22.49
CA ILE A 49 10.26 -19.93 -21.15
C ILE A 49 9.23 -21.05 -21.33
N PRO A 50 9.51 -22.30 -20.96
CA PRO A 50 8.51 -23.35 -21.01
C PRO A 50 7.48 -23.10 -19.90
N ILE A 51 6.24 -22.80 -20.28
CA ILE A 51 5.08 -22.79 -19.39
C ILE A 51 4.69 -24.26 -19.21
N ALA A 52 4.72 -24.74 -17.99
CA ALA A 52 4.28 -26.09 -17.66
C ALA A 52 2.78 -26.22 -17.96
N GLU A 53 2.42 -26.90 -19.01
CA GLU A 53 1.05 -27.35 -19.27
C GLU A 53 0.83 -28.71 -18.61
N SER A 54 -0.23 -28.78 -17.82
CA SER A 54 -0.97 -29.90 -17.24
C SER A 54 -0.24 -31.23 -16.89
N PRO A 55 -0.66 -31.92 -15.80
CA PRO A 55 0.08 -33.04 -15.21
C PRO A 55 0.14 -34.34 -16.05
N ASP A 56 -0.49 -34.39 -17.20
CA ASP A 56 -0.61 -35.61 -18.03
C ASP A 56 0.34 -35.73 -19.22
N LYS A 57 1.23 -34.76 -19.43
CA LYS A 57 2.29 -34.88 -20.45
C LYS A 57 3.64 -34.80 -19.75
N GLY A 58 4.42 -35.88 -19.84
CA GLY A 58 5.76 -35.94 -19.32
C GLY A 58 6.66 -34.78 -19.75
N PRO A 59 7.83 -34.58 -19.14
CA PRO A 59 8.68 -33.43 -19.40
C PRO A 59 8.97 -33.32 -20.90
N ILE A 60 8.67 -32.16 -21.48
CA ILE A 60 9.01 -31.84 -22.86
C ILE A 60 10.53 -31.73 -22.92
N GLU A 61 11.19 -32.67 -23.60
CA GLU A 61 12.62 -32.55 -23.88
C GLU A 61 12.85 -31.35 -24.80
N PRO A 62 13.77 -30.44 -24.45
CA PRO A 62 14.11 -29.33 -25.34
C PRO A 62 14.73 -29.85 -26.62
N PRO A 63 14.53 -29.16 -27.77
CA PRO A 63 15.11 -29.58 -29.03
C PRO A 63 16.65 -29.61 -28.93
N PRO A 64 17.32 -30.57 -29.54
CA PRO A 64 18.77 -30.70 -29.50
C PRO A 64 19.45 -29.43 -30.01
N GLY A 65 20.25 -28.78 -29.14
CA GLY A 65 20.97 -27.54 -29.44
C GLY A 65 20.42 -26.28 -28.76
N ALA A 66 19.38 -26.36 -27.93
CA ALA A 66 18.98 -25.27 -27.05
C ALA A 66 19.72 -25.37 -25.73
N ASP A 67 20.57 -24.40 -25.41
CA ASP A 67 21.11 -24.23 -24.06
C ASP A 67 19.93 -23.88 -23.12
N ALA A 68 19.30 -24.90 -22.56
CA ALA A 68 18.26 -24.72 -21.54
C ALA A 68 18.95 -24.30 -20.25
N GLU A 69 18.98 -22.99 -20.01
CA GLU A 69 19.31 -22.45 -18.67
C GLU A 69 18.24 -22.93 -17.70
N MET A 70 18.57 -23.94 -16.88
CA MET A 70 17.69 -24.41 -15.80
C MET A 70 17.49 -23.26 -14.82
N VAL A 71 16.37 -22.57 -14.95
CA VAL A 71 15.94 -21.58 -13.97
C VAL A 71 15.48 -22.34 -12.73
N SER A 72 16.31 -22.36 -11.69
CA SER A 72 15.88 -22.84 -10.38
C SER A 72 14.71 -22.00 -9.89
N LEU A 73 13.52 -22.60 -9.75
CA LEU A 73 12.33 -21.95 -9.20
C LEU A 73 12.49 -21.58 -7.71
N TYR A 74 13.48 -22.17 -7.05
CA TYR A 74 13.78 -21.98 -5.63
C TYR A 74 15.24 -21.58 -5.43
N GLU A 75 15.54 -20.31 -5.58
CA GLU A 75 16.84 -19.77 -5.17
C GLU A 75 16.78 -19.40 -3.68
N ALA A 76 17.74 -19.87 -2.89
CA ALA A 76 17.83 -19.53 -1.47
C ALA A 76 17.97 -18.01 -1.31
N HIS A 77 17.08 -17.39 -0.55
CA HIS A 77 17.08 -15.96 -0.29
C HIS A 77 18.40 -15.51 0.34
N LYS A 78 19.18 -14.70 -0.37
CA LYS A 78 20.38 -14.05 0.17
C LYS A 78 19.97 -12.75 0.85
N LYS A 79 20.26 -12.63 2.16
CA LYS A 79 20.02 -11.40 2.93
C LYS A 79 20.72 -10.21 2.27
N ILE A 80 19.95 -9.19 1.92
CA ILE A 80 20.46 -7.95 1.34
C ILE A 80 20.90 -7.01 2.48
N TYR A 81 22.12 -6.47 2.35
CA TYR A 81 22.68 -5.47 3.28
C TYR A 81 22.82 -4.14 2.55
N PRO A 82 21.79 -3.28 2.52
CA PRO A 82 21.91 -2.00 1.86
C PRO A 82 22.93 -1.10 2.57
N ARG A 83 23.76 -0.42 1.78
CA ARG A 83 24.66 0.61 2.26
C ARG A 83 23.91 1.93 2.42
N SER A 84 24.19 2.70 3.46
CA SER A 84 23.61 4.02 3.60
C SER A 84 24.19 5.01 2.57
N VAL A 85 23.33 5.86 2.04
CA VAL A 85 23.70 6.93 1.10
C VAL A 85 23.09 8.25 1.58
N ILE A 86 23.77 9.35 1.29
CA ILE A 86 23.29 10.73 1.51
C ILE A 86 23.29 11.40 0.14
N GLY A 87 22.19 12.03 -0.23
CA GLY A 87 22.05 12.71 -1.51
C GLY A 87 20.68 13.33 -1.67
N PHE A 88 20.42 13.90 -2.84
CA PHE A 88 19.16 14.60 -3.14
C PHE A 88 17.93 13.67 -2.98
N PHE A 89 17.95 12.50 -3.59
CA PHE A 89 16.85 11.56 -3.54
C PHE A 89 16.67 10.94 -2.15
N SER A 90 17.75 10.65 -1.46
CA SER A 90 17.73 10.18 -0.08
C SER A 90 17.12 11.21 0.87
N ASN A 91 17.42 12.49 0.73
CA ASN A 91 16.85 13.57 1.54
C ASN A 91 15.33 13.70 1.29
N TRP A 92 14.89 13.69 0.04
CA TRP A 92 13.46 13.70 -0.30
C TRP A 92 12.72 12.48 0.26
N ARG A 93 13.36 11.32 0.21
CA ARG A 93 12.80 10.09 0.80
C ARG A 93 12.62 10.23 2.31
N TRP A 94 13.61 10.79 3.03
CA TRP A 94 13.45 11.06 4.44
C TRP A 94 12.40 12.14 4.74
N ALA A 95 12.30 13.18 3.92
CA ALA A 95 11.26 14.19 4.06
C ALA A 95 9.85 13.56 3.94
N THR A 96 9.65 12.68 2.96
CA THR A 96 8.36 11.94 2.83
C THR A 96 8.13 10.94 3.96
N VAL A 97 9.17 10.27 4.47
CA VAL A 97 9.06 9.42 5.67
C VAL A 97 8.57 10.25 6.86
N PHE A 98 9.19 11.40 7.14
CA PHE A 98 8.77 12.27 8.24
C PHE A 98 7.34 12.79 8.04
N LEU A 99 6.99 13.25 6.85
CA LEU A 99 5.65 13.77 6.55
C LEU A 99 4.58 12.68 6.75
N THR A 100 4.77 11.49 6.18
CA THR A 100 3.80 10.40 6.28
C THR A 100 3.66 9.88 7.71
N GLN A 101 4.76 9.83 8.47
CA GLN A 101 4.73 9.41 9.87
C GLN A 101 4.12 10.48 10.78
N LEU A 102 4.39 11.76 10.51
CA LEU A 102 3.76 12.88 11.25
C LEU A 102 2.24 12.85 11.05
N VAL A 103 1.79 12.63 9.82
CA VAL A 103 0.34 12.48 9.53
C VAL A 103 -0.21 11.24 10.23
N PHE A 104 0.41 10.08 10.05
CA PHE A 104 -0.10 8.82 10.59
C PHE A 104 -0.11 8.78 12.12
N TYR A 105 0.98 9.18 12.76
CA TYR A 105 1.05 9.18 14.23
C TYR A 105 0.37 10.40 14.87
N GLY A 106 0.28 11.52 14.15
CA GLY A 106 -0.24 12.78 14.69
C GLY A 106 -1.76 12.93 14.60
N LEU A 107 -2.39 12.48 13.51
CA LEU A 107 -3.82 12.67 13.30
C LEU A 107 -4.72 12.16 14.44
N PRO A 108 -4.47 10.97 15.07
CA PRO A 108 -5.31 10.52 16.17
C PRO A 108 -5.27 11.43 17.42
N TRP A 109 -4.17 12.17 17.60
CA TRP A 109 -4.00 13.08 18.75
C TRP A 109 -4.61 14.46 18.53
N LEU A 110 -5.05 14.77 17.31
CA LEU A 110 -5.73 16.03 17.01
C LEU A 110 -7.18 15.97 17.49
N GLU A 111 -7.62 17.04 18.14
CA GLU A 111 -8.98 17.21 18.60
C GLU A 111 -9.75 18.14 17.65
N TRP A 112 -11.02 17.85 17.46
CA TRP A 112 -11.99 18.67 16.74
C TRP A 112 -13.23 18.84 17.61
N GLY A 113 -13.39 20.03 18.17
CA GLY A 113 -14.43 20.27 19.18
C GLY A 113 -14.17 19.49 20.46
N GLN A 114 -15.07 18.56 20.81
CA GLN A 114 -14.97 17.72 22.02
C GLN A 114 -14.59 16.26 21.70
N ARG A 115 -14.10 15.98 20.49
CA ARG A 115 -13.78 14.63 20.05
C ARG A 115 -12.51 14.59 19.22
N GLN A 116 -12.01 13.39 18.99
CA GLN A 116 -10.88 13.15 18.09
C GLN A 116 -11.24 13.59 16.66
N ALA A 117 -10.31 14.27 15.97
CA ALA A 117 -10.52 14.83 14.64
C ALA A 117 -10.74 13.75 13.56
N VAL A 118 -10.03 12.61 13.67
CA VAL A 118 -10.21 11.45 12.79
C VAL A 118 -10.43 10.22 13.66
N LEU A 119 -11.66 9.69 13.64
CA LEU A 119 -12.07 8.52 14.41
C LEU A 119 -13.07 7.68 13.62
N PHE A 120 -12.81 6.39 13.50
CA PHE A 120 -13.71 5.41 12.90
C PHE A 120 -14.37 4.58 13.99
N ASP A 121 -15.39 5.16 14.64
CA ASP A 121 -16.14 4.50 15.72
C ASP A 121 -17.05 3.41 15.16
N LEU A 122 -16.56 2.16 15.22
CA LEU A 122 -17.29 0.99 14.72
C LEU A 122 -18.46 0.62 15.66
N GLY A 123 -18.34 0.89 16.96
CA GLY A 123 -19.38 0.62 17.94
C GLY A 123 -20.60 1.50 17.72
N ALA A 124 -20.41 2.80 17.63
CA ALA A 124 -21.47 3.76 17.32
C ALA A 124 -21.79 3.84 15.82
N ARG A 125 -21.04 3.14 14.95
CA ARG A 125 -21.18 3.16 13.49
C ARG A 125 -21.10 4.56 12.90
N ARG A 126 -20.09 5.32 13.30
CA ARG A 126 -19.84 6.71 12.89
C ARG A 126 -18.40 6.87 12.48
N PHE A 127 -18.20 7.60 11.39
CA PHE A 127 -16.87 7.89 10.88
C PHE A 127 -16.66 9.40 10.90
N TYR A 128 -15.76 9.84 11.74
CA TYR A 128 -15.42 11.23 11.93
C TYR A 128 -14.17 11.59 11.14
N ILE A 129 -14.26 12.60 10.30
CA ILE A 129 -13.13 13.18 9.56
C ILE A 129 -13.23 14.69 9.69
N PHE A 130 -12.55 15.26 10.68
CA PHE A 130 -12.69 16.66 11.09
C PHE A 130 -14.17 17.01 11.35
N GLY A 131 -14.72 18.06 10.74
CA GLY A 131 -16.14 18.43 10.86
C GLY A 131 -17.11 17.55 10.07
N LEU A 132 -16.64 16.53 9.35
CA LEU A 132 -17.49 15.63 8.58
C LEU A 132 -17.84 14.40 9.40
N VAL A 133 -19.15 14.16 9.61
CA VAL A 133 -19.68 12.96 10.25
C VAL A 133 -20.36 12.10 9.19
N LEU A 134 -19.85 10.90 8.97
CA LEU A 134 -20.37 9.92 8.00
C LEU A 134 -21.02 8.76 8.75
N TYR A 135 -22.15 8.31 8.22
CA TYR A 135 -22.87 7.12 8.68
C TYR A 135 -22.71 5.97 7.67
N PRO A 136 -23.08 4.72 8.00
CA PRO A 136 -23.00 3.60 7.06
C PRO A 136 -23.74 3.85 5.74
N GLN A 137 -24.80 4.65 5.76
CA GLN A 137 -25.57 5.03 4.54
C GLN A 137 -24.74 5.91 3.58
N ASP A 138 -23.66 6.51 4.06
CA ASP A 138 -22.72 7.31 3.27
C ASP A 138 -21.59 6.48 2.63
N PHE A 139 -21.75 5.15 2.53
CA PHE A 139 -20.76 4.22 1.97
C PHE A 139 -20.29 4.60 0.56
N ILE A 140 -21.10 5.32 -0.20
CA ILE A 140 -20.74 5.81 -1.53
C ILE A 140 -19.49 6.71 -1.50
N TYR A 141 -19.28 7.48 -0.43
CA TYR A 141 -18.08 8.32 -0.30
C TYR A 141 -16.83 7.47 -0.05
N LEU A 142 -16.92 6.40 0.73
CA LEU A 142 -15.83 5.44 0.89
C LEU A 142 -15.46 4.79 -0.46
N THR A 143 -16.47 4.36 -1.22
CA THR A 143 -16.25 3.84 -2.58
C THR A 143 -15.57 4.87 -3.47
N GLY A 144 -16.02 6.13 -3.43
CA GLY A 144 -15.41 7.23 -4.18
C GLY A 144 -13.93 7.43 -3.81
N ILE A 145 -13.58 7.44 -2.52
CA ILE A 145 -12.20 7.57 -2.05
C ILE A 145 -11.33 6.40 -2.53
N LEU A 146 -11.84 5.17 -2.50
CA LEU A 146 -11.12 4.01 -3.00
C LEU A 146 -10.86 4.10 -4.51
N VAL A 147 -11.86 4.53 -5.29
CA VAL A 147 -11.72 4.75 -6.75
C VAL A 147 -10.72 5.85 -7.03
N ILE A 148 -10.80 6.99 -6.34
CA ILE A 148 -9.83 8.10 -6.46
C ILE A 148 -8.42 7.61 -6.13
N SER A 149 -8.25 6.83 -5.05
CA SER A 149 -6.94 6.29 -4.65
C SER A 149 -6.36 5.37 -5.72
N ALA A 150 -7.18 4.48 -6.30
CA ALA A 150 -6.77 3.57 -7.37
C ALA A 150 -6.35 4.34 -8.64
N PHE A 151 -7.17 5.29 -9.11
CA PHE A 151 -6.84 6.10 -10.29
C PHE A 151 -5.64 7.03 -10.04
N SER A 152 -5.49 7.59 -8.84
CA SER A 152 -4.31 8.35 -8.46
C SER A 152 -3.04 7.50 -8.57
N LEU A 153 -3.11 6.26 -8.07
CA LEU A 153 -1.99 5.33 -8.12
C LEU A 153 -1.64 4.95 -9.57
N PHE A 154 -2.64 4.75 -10.44
CA PHE A 154 -2.44 4.51 -11.88
C PHE A 154 -1.85 5.73 -12.59
N LEU A 155 -2.32 6.93 -12.27
CA LEU A 155 -1.76 8.17 -12.81
C LEU A 155 -0.28 8.32 -12.41
N PHE A 156 0.05 8.14 -11.13
CA PHE A 156 1.43 8.15 -10.66
C PHE A 156 2.29 7.12 -11.39
N THR A 157 1.79 5.91 -11.59
CA THR A 157 2.53 4.86 -12.31
C THR A 157 2.75 5.22 -13.77
N ALA A 158 1.75 5.77 -14.44
CA ALA A 158 1.89 6.18 -15.84
C ALA A 158 2.92 7.30 -16.02
N VAL A 159 3.00 8.25 -15.09
CA VAL A 159 3.91 9.40 -15.15
C VAL A 159 5.31 9.05 -14.64
N ALA A 160 5.41 8.49 -13.46
CA ALA A 160 6.67 8.38 -12.70
C ALA A 160 6.96 6.94 -12.20
N GLY A 161 6.40 5.94 -12.87
CA GLY A 161 6.66 4.54 -12.59
C GLY A 161 6.41 4.17 -11.14
N ARG A 162 7.44 3.75 -10.43
CA ARG A 162 7.37 3.30 -9.03
C ARG A 162 7.75 4.37 -8.01
N LEU A 163 7.58 5.64 -8.33
CA LEU A 163 7.93 6.72 -7.41
C LEU A 163 7.19 6.57 -6.06
N TRP A 164 5.89 6.26 -6.08
CA TRP A 164 5.13 5.98 -4.86
C TRP A 164 5.76 4.88 -4.00
N CYS A 165 6.18 3.77 -4.64
CA CYS A 165 6.79 2.64 -3.94
C CYS A 165 8.12 3.01 -3.27
N GLY A 166 8.88 3.93 -3.87
CA GLY A 166 10.18 4.36 -3.35
C GLY A 166 10.12 5.38 -2.22
N TYR A 167 9.01 6.14 -2.10
CA TYR A 167 8.94 7.30 -1.21
C TYR A 167 7.82 7.24 -0.18
N ALA A 168 6.60 6.84 -0.55
CA ALA A 168 5.42 6.98 0.31
C ALA A 168 4.75 5.64 0.69
N CYS A 169 5.13 4.53 0.04
CA CYS A 169 4.58 3.22 0.37
C CYS A 169 4.91 2.83 1.82
N PRO A 170 3.93 2.43 2.66
CA PRO A 170 4.17 2.05 4.05
C PRO A 170 5.27 1.00 4.21
N GLN A 171 5.33 0.00 3.34
CA GLN A 171 6.39 -1.02 3.38
C GLN A 171 7.79 -0.41 3.26
N THR A 172 7.98 0.54 2.33
CA THR A 172 9.27 1.21 2.13
C THR A 172 9.60 2.16 3.28
N VAL A 173 8.60 2.90 3.77
CA VAL A 173 8.74 3.85 4.89
C VAL A 173 9.20 3.11 6.15
N TYR A 174 8.51 2.04 6.56
CA TYR A 174 8.90 1.27 7.75
C TYR A 174 10.22 0.51 7.56
N THR A 175 10.48 -0.01 6.36
CA THR A 175 11.78 -0.64 6.04
C THR A 175 12.92 0.36 6.19
N GLU A 176 12.73 1.61 5.75
CA GLU A 176 13.77 2.66 5.89
C GLU A 176 14.02 3.04 7.35
N ILE A 177 12.96 3.18 8.16
CA ILE A 177 13.08 3.42 9.61
C ILE A 177 13.84 2.27 10.28
N PHE A 178 13.51 1.01 9.94
CA PHE A 178 14.17 -0.17 10.51
C PHE A 178 15.63 -0.29 10.08
N LEU A 179 15.95 0.06 8.82
CA LEU A 179 17.34 0.12 8.34
C LEU A 179 18.14 1.24 9.03
N TRP A 180 17.51 2.37 9.33
CA TRP A 180 18.13 3.44 10.09
C TRP A 180 18.43 3.01 11.53
N LEU A 181 17.49 2.35 12.23
CA LEU A 181 17.71 1.78 13.54
C LEU A 181 18.82 0.71 13.53
N GLU A 182 18.82 -0.15 12.50
CA GLU A 182 19.85 -1.17 12.28
C GLU A 182 21.25 -0.52 12.09
N LYS A 183 21.32 0.58 11.33
CA LYS A 183 22.55 1.35 11.19
C LYS A 183 23.03 1.95 12.51
N LYS A 184 22.13 2.45 13.34
CA LYS A 184 22.46 3.05 14.65
C LYS A 184 22.97 2.01 15.65
N THR A 185 22.40 0.80 15.65
CA THR A 185 22.74 -0.27 16.59
C THR A 185 23.91 -1.15 16.11
N GLU A 186 23.85 -1.60 14.85
CA GLU A 186 24.82 -2.55 14.29
C GLU A 186 25.86 -1.91 13.35
N GLY A 187 25.67 -0.64 12.98
CA GLY A 187 26.54 0.07 12.02
C GLY A 187 26.13 -0.14 10.56
N ASP A 188 26.93 0.38 9.63
CA ASP A 188 26.67 0.32 8.20
C ASP A 188 26.96 -1.08 7.61
N ARG A 189 26.70 -1.27 6.33
CA ARG A 189 26.80 -2.51 5.55
C ARG A 189 27.99 -3.40 5.96
N SER A 190 29.22 -2.88 5.89
CA SER A 190 30.44 -3.65 6.15
C SER A 190 30.54 -4.15 7.61
N ALA A 191 30.08 -3.32 8.56
CA ALA A 191 30.06 -3.69 9.97
C ALA A 191 29.02 -4.81 10.24
N ARG A 192 27.83 -4.71 9.63
CA ARG A 192 26.78 -5.72 9.74
C ARG A 192 27.20 -7.06 9.15
N MET A 193 27.78 -7.05 7.94
CA MET A 193 28.27 -8.28 7.30
C MET A 193 29.34 -8.99 8.13
N ARG A 194 30.34 -8.25 8.64
CA ARG A 194 31.39 -8.82 9.51
C ARG A 194 30.81 -9.37 10.81
N ARG A 195 29.86 -8.66 11.42
CA ARG A 195 29.21 -9.11 12.66
C ARG A 195 28.38 -10.36 12.44
N ASP A 196 27.62 -10.42 11.35
CA ASP A 196 26.79 -11.59 11.05
C ASP A 196 27.65 -12.84 10.79
N ALA A 197 28.80 -12.68 10.09
CA ALA A 197 29.75 -13.77 9.83
C ALA A 197 30.59 -14.19 11.05
N GLY A 198 30.76 -13.30 12.04
CA GLY A 198 31.58 -13.55 13.23
C GLY A 198 30.89 -14.41 14.28
N PRO A 199 31.66 -14.93 15.27
CA PRO A 199 31.14 -15.73 16.38
C PRO A 199 30.18 -14.90 17.25
N TRP A 200 29.41 -15.58 18.11
CA TRP A 200 28.56 -14.95 19.11
C TRP A 200 29.43 -14.39 20.23
N THR A 201 29.37 -13.08 20.44
CA THR A 201 30.02 -12.31 21.51
C THR A 201 28.98 -11.51 22.27
N MET A 202 29.30 -11.04 23.50
CA MET A 202 28.38 -10.18 24.26
C MET A 202 28.07 -8.87 23.52
N ASP A 203 29.03 -8.28 22.81
CA ASP A 203 28.79 -7.09 21.94
C ASP A 203 27.78 -7.42 20.82
N LYS A 204 27.94 -8.56 20.15
CA LYS A 204 27.00 -9.02 19.13
C LYS A 204 25.61 -9.23 19.70
N LEU A 205 25.49 -9.90 20.85
CA LEU A 205 24.24 -10.15 21.54
C LEU A 205 23.55 -8.84 21.90
N TRP A 206 24.26 -7.92 22.57
CA TRP A 206 23.72 -6.64 23.00
C TRP A 206 23.18 -5.81 21.82
N ARG A 207 23.96 -5.68 20.74
CA ARG A 207 23.55 -4.92 19.55
C ARG A 207 22.36 -5.56 18.83
N LYS A 208 22.32 -6.88 18.74
CA LYS A 208 21.17 -7.60 18.17
C LYS A 208 19.92 -7.39 19.01
N THR A 209 20.02 -7.57 20.32
CA THR A 209 18.92 -7.34 21.25
C THR A 209 18.42 -5.91 21.19
N SER A 210 19.31 -4.92 21.22
CA SER A 210 18.95 -3.49 21.13
C SER A 210 18.23 -3.19 19.81
N LYS A 211 18.70 -3.76 18.69
CA LYS A 211 18.05 -3.62 17.40
C LYS A 211 16.61 -4.16 17.43
N HIS A 212 16.43 -5.41 17.88
CA HIS A 212 15.11 -6.02 17.92
C HIS A 212 14.17 -5.34 18.91
N PHE A 213 14.70 -4.86 20.04
CA PHE A 213 13.93 -4.06 21.00
C PHE A 213 13.40 -2.78 20.36
N LEU A 214 14.27 -2.00 19.70
CA LEU A 214 13.84 -0.77 19.03
C LEU A 214 12.87 -1.02 17.87
N TRP A 215 13.07 -2.09 17.12
CA TRP A 215 12.12 -2.52 16.09
C TRP A 215 10.75 -2.86 16.67
N LEU A 216 10.74 -3.58 17.80
CA LEU A 216 9.51 -3.96 18.47
C LEU A 216 8.77 -2.74 19.04
N VAL A 217 9.51 -1.79 19.64
CA VAL A 217 8.92 -0.53 20.13
C VAL A 217 8.24 0.23 19.01
N VAL A 218 8.91 0.46 17.88
CA VAL A 218 8.31 1.16 16.73
C VAL A 218 7.13 0.37 16.16
N ALA A 219 7.24 -0.95 16.07
CA ALA A 219 6.20 -1.81 15.54
C ALA A 219 4.94 -1.81 16.42
N LEU A 220 5.09 -1.95 17.73
CA LEU A 220 3.97 -1.90 18.68
C LEU A 220 3.35 -0.51 18.76
N TRP A 221 4.17 0.54 18.71
CA TRP A 221 3.67 1.92 18.62
C TRP A 221 2.85 2.14 17.35
N THR A 222 3.24 1.54 16.23
CA THR A 222 2.47 1.56 14.98
C THR A 222 1.12 0.85 15.15
N GLY A 223 1.12 -0.34 15.77
CA GLY A 223 -0.11 -1.08 16.05
C GLY A 223 -1.04 -0.31 16.99
N PHE A 224 -0.51 0.26 18.08
CA PHE A 224 -1.24 1.09 19.02
C PHE A 224 -1.87 2.32 18.33
N THR A 225 -1.10 3.04 17.54
CA THR A 225 -1.60 4.20 16.79
C THR A 225 -2.69 3.80 15.78
N PHE A 226 -2.53 2.65 15.12
CA PHE A 226 -3.56 2.15 14.20
C PHE A 226 -4.88 1.88 14.93
N VAL A 227 -4.84 1.24 16.11
CA VAL A 227 -6.03 1.04 16.95
C VAL A 227 -6.62 2.38 17.40
N GLY A 228 -5.79 3.38 17.67
CA GLY A 228 -6.20 4.74 18.02
C GLY A 228 -6.99 5.50 16.95
N TYR A 229 -7.09 4.97 15.72
CA TYR A 229 -8.06 5.45 14.72
C TYR A 229 -9.46 4.88 14.90
N PHE A 230 -9.62 3.81 15.70
CA PHE A 230 -10.89 3.12 15.92
C PHE A 230 -11.43 3.27 17.35
N THR A 231 -10.53 3.36 18.32
CA THR A 231 -10.84 3.70 19.72
C THR A 231 -10.19 5.05 20.01
N PRO A 232 -10.87 5.99 20.71
CA PRO A 232 -10.31 7.31 21.01
C PRO A 232 -8.93 7.18 21.66
N ILE A 233 -7.91 7.81 21.05
CA ILE A 233 -6.49 7.60 21.42
C ILE A 233 -6.19 7.97 22.89
N HIS A 234 -6.87 9.00 23.41
CA HIS A 234 -6.70 9.41 24.81
C HIS A 234 -7.28 8.39 25.78
N GLU A 235 -8.40 7.76 25.43
CA GLU A 235 -9.03 6.68 26.20
C GLU A 235 -8.15 5.43 26.15
N LEU A 236 -7.76 5.01 24.93
CA LEU A 236 -6.84 3.90 24.71
C LEU A 236 -5.52 4.08 25.47
N GLY A 237 -4.97 5.31 25.49
CA GLY A 237 -3.75 5.63 26.25
C GLY A 237 -3.94 5.51 27.77
N ARG A 238 -5.11 5.89 28.29
CA ARG A 238 -5.45 5.74 29.71
C ARG A 238 -5.59 4.26 30.08
N GLU A 239 -6.33 3.50 29.30
CA GLU A 239 -6.52 2.06 29.47
C GLU A 239 -5.18 1.30 29.39
N PHE A 240 -4.29 1.71 28.49
CA PHE A 240 -2.94 1.14 28.40
C PHE A 240 -2.14 1.35 29.69
N ILE A 241 -2.19 2.56 30.28
CA ILE A 241 -1.49 2.87 31.55
C ILE A 241 -2.11 2.11 32.72
N GLN A 242 -3.44 1.94 32.72
CA GLN A 242 -4.18 1.23 33.76
C GLN A 242 -4.15 -0.29 33.59
N LEU A 243 -3.59 -0.80 32.49
CA LEU A 243 -3.58 -2.22 32.08
C LEU A 243 -4.99 -2.81 31.96
N ASP A 244 -5.95 -1.99 31.52
CA ASP A 244 -7.37 -2.33 31.36
C ASP A 244 -7.84 -2.23 29.90
N MET A 245 -6.94 -2.42 28.96
CA MET A 245 -7.27 -2.43 27.53
C MET A 245 -8.21 -3.59 27.19
N GLY A 246 -9.19 -3.33 26.34
CA GLY A 246 -10.09 -4.34 25.82
C GLY A 246 -9.35 -5.44 25.02
N SER A 247 -9.91 -6.65 25.02
CA SER A 247 -9.29 -7.80 24.37
C SER A 247 -9.08 -7.59 22.85
N TRP A 248 -9.97 -6.84 22.19
CA TRP A 248 -9.86 -6.52 20.76
C TRP A 248 -8.80 -5.47 20.49
N GLU A 249 -8.66 -4.45 21.35
CA GLU A 249 -7.61 -3.44 21.26
C GLU A 249 -6.22 -4.07 21.42
N ILE A 250 -6.07 -4.98 22.38
CA ILE A 250 -4.84 -5.75 22.58
C ILE A 250 -4.55 -6.59 21.34
N PHE A 251 -5.52 -7.37 20.87
CA PHE A 251 -5.35 -8.25 19.71
C PHE A 251 -4.88 -7.47 18.49
N TRP A 252 -5.57 -6.38 18.12
CA TRP A 252 -5.22 -5.61 16.93
C TRP A 252 -3.91 -4.84 17.07
N THR A 253 -3.59 -4.34 18.26
CA THR A 253 -2.29 -3.70 18.55
C THR A 253 -1.14 -4.68 18.27
N PHE A 254 -1.22 -5.88 18.81
CA PHE A 254 -0.21 -6.90 18.56
C PHE A 254 -0.22 -7.40 17.13
N PHE A 255 -1.37 -7.60 16.50
CA PHE A 255 -1.48 -8.07 15.13
C PHE A 255 -0.79 -7.11 14.15
N TYR A 256 -1.12 -5.82 14.19
CA TYR A 256 -0.48 -4.83 13.33
C TYR A 256 0.97 -4.54 13.73
N GLY A 257 1.27 -4.61 15.02
CA GLY A 257 2.64 -4.53 15.53
C GLY A 257 3.51 -5.65 14.97
N PHE A 258 3.12 -6.90 15.11
CA PHE A 258 3.88 -8.03 14.59
C PHE A 258 3.91 -8.08 13.05
N ALA A 259 2.83 -7.67 12.37
CA ALA A 259 2.84 -7.51 10.92
C ALA A 259 3.89 -6.47 10.48
N THR A 260 3.97 -5.32 11.14
CA THR A 260 4.99 -4.30 10.87
C THR A 260 6.40 -4.84 11.16
N TYR A 261 6.59 -5.49 12.30
CA TYR A 261 7.87 -6.08 12.69
C TYR A 261 8.35 -7.15 11.69
N GLY A 262 7.47 -8.03 11.26
CA GLY A 262 7.76 -9.08 10.28
C GLY A 262 8.06 -8.53 8.89
N ASN A 263 7.18 -7.68 8.38
CA ASN A 263 7.28 -7.14 7.03
C ASN A 263 8.48 -6.20 6.86
N ALA A 264 8.68 -5.25 7.77
CA ALA A 264 9.78 -4.28 7.67
C ALA A 264 11.12 -4.83 8.17
N GLY A 265 11.12 -5.73 9.17
CA GLY A 265 12.34 -6.29 9.75
C GLY A 265 12.93 -7.45 8.93
N PHE A 266 12.11 -8.41 8.56
CA PHE A 266 12.56 -9.66 7.96
C PHE A 266 12.24 -9.79 6.48
N MET A 267 10.98 -9.54 6.09
CA MET A 267 10.53 -9.76 4.72
C MET A 267 10.98 -8.68 3.75
N ARG A 268 11.02 -7.42 4.18
CA ARG A 268 11.57 -6.27 3.43
C ARG A 268 11.19 -6.29 1.94
N GLU A 269 12.19 -6.49 1.08
CA GLU A 269 12.04 -6.56 -0.37
C GLU A 269 11.20 -7.75 -0.85
N GLN A 270 11.06 -8.82 -0.06
CA GLN A 270 10.22 -9.97 -0.41
C GLN A 270 8.75 -9.59 -0.52
N VAL A 271 8.29 -8.67 0.33
CA VAL A 271 6.93 -8.12 0.23
C VAL A 271 6.70 -7.49 -1.15
N CYS A 272 7.67 -6.66 -1.61
CA CYS A 272 7.57 -5.99 -2.92
C CYS A 272 7.72 -6.96 -4.10
N LYS A 273 8.57 -8.01 -3.97
CA LYS A 273 8.86 -8.96 -5.05
C LYS A 273 7.76 -10.01 -5.23
N HIS A 274 7.21 -10.52 -4.13
CA HIS A 274 6.37 -11.72 -4.14
C HIS A 274 4.95 -11.53 -3.63
N MET A 275 4.75 -10.66 -2.62
CA MET A 275 3.45 -10.50 -1.96
C MET A 275 2.60 -9.38 -2.56
N CYS A 276 3.23 -8.28 -3.00
CA CYS A 276 2.51 -7.10 -3.46
C CYS A 276 1.99 -7.30 -4.90
N PRO A 277 0.67 -7.43 -5.13
CA PRO A 277 0.13 -7.59 -6.47
C PRO A 277 0.34 -6.34 -7.33
N TYR A 278 0.35 -5.17 -6.70
CA TYR A 278 0.54 -3.89 -7.38
C TYR A 278 1.89 -3.80 -8.09
N ALA A 279 2.95 -4.39 -7.54
CA ALA A 279 4.27 -4.39 -8.16
C ALA A 279 4.27 -5.04 -9.56
N ARG A 280 3.46 -6.07 -9.76
CA ARG A 280 3.30 -6.75 -11.06
C ARG A 280 2.44 -5.93 -12.03
N PHE A 281 1.34 -5.36 -11.54
CA PHE A 281 0.50 -4.47 -12.36
C PHE A 281 1.28 -3.25 -12.86
N GLN A 282 2.07 -2.62 -12.01
CA GLN A 282 2.88 -1.46 -12.39
C GLN A 282 3.82 -1.77 -13.56
N SER A 283 4.49 -2.91 -13.53
CA SER A 283 5.47 -3.25 -14.59
C SER A 283 4.81 -3.39 -15.96
N ALA A 284 3.54 -3.83 -16.02
CA ALA A 284 2.77 -3.91 -17.26
C ALA A 284 2.24 -2.53 -17.73
N MET A 285 2.23 -1.54 -16.86
CA MET A 285 1.75 -0.18 -17.18
C MET A 285 2.84 0.76 -17.70
N PHE A 286 4.13 0.39 -17.59
CA PHE A 286 5.22 1.22 -18.07
C PHE A 286 5.21 1.29 -19.59
N ASP A 287 5.56 2.46 -20.10
CA ASP A 287 5.85 2.72 -21.49
C ASP A 287 7.18 3.48 -21.63
N LYS A 288 7.62 3.73 -22.86
CA LYS A 288 8.90 4.37 -23.15
C LYS A 288 9.01 5.81 -22.65
N ASP A 289 7.87 6.44 -22.32
CA ASP A 289 7.80 7.81 -21.80
C ASP A 289 7.51 7.85 -20.28
N THR A 290 7.48 6.69 -19.61
CA THR A 290 7.37 6.62 -18.16
C THR A 290 8.70 6.98 -17.52
N LEU A 291 8.67 7.89 -16.55
CA LEU A 291 9.86 8.31 -15.79
C LEU A 291 10.32 7.19 -14.86
N ILE A 292 11.51 6.69 -15.07
CA ILE A 292 12.13 5.61 -14.29
C ILE A 292 13.56 5.96 -13.91
N VAL A 293 14.11 5.28 -12.92
CA VAL A 293 15.55 5.34 -12.66
C VAL A 293 16.26 4.51 -13.74
N THR A 294 17.15 5.13 -14.49
CA THR A 294 17.85 4.49 -15.59
C THR A 294 19.35 4.78 -15.54
N TYR A 295 20.12 3.86 -16.12
CA TYR A 295 21.56 4.00 -16.35
C TYR A 295 21.77 4.40 -17.80
N ASP A 296 22.59 5.40 -18.01
CA ASP A 296 22.98 5.89 -19.34
C ASP A 296 24.06 4.98 -19.92
N VAL A 297 23.64 4.00 -20.72
CA VAL A 297 24.52 2.96 -21.27
C VAL A 297 25.53 3.55 -22.24
N GLU A 298 25.09 4.46 -23.12
CA GLU A 298 25.95 5.07 -24.16
C GLU A 298 27.11 5.84 -23.54
N ARG A 299 26.83 6.59 -22.48
CA ARG A 299 27.84 7.33 -21.74
C ARG A 299 28.68 6.43 -20.82
N GLY A 300 28.12 5.34 -20.29
CA GLY A 300 28.71 4.51 -19.24
C GLY A 300 29.57 3.36 -19.69
N GLU A 301 29.25 2.80 -20.86
CA GLU A 301 29.93 1.61 -21.39
C GLU A 301 30.98 2.00 -22.44
N PRO A 302 32.04 1.19 -22.67
CA PRO A 302 32.50 0.05 -21.85
C PRO A 302 32.97 0.50 -20.45
N ARG A 303 32.51 -0.20 -19.41
CA ARG A 303 32.90 0.11 -18.02
C ARG A 303 34.21 -0.58 -17.64
N GLY A 304 34.98 0.07 -16.76
CA GLY A 304 36.23 -0.50 -16.27
C GLY A 304 36.78 0.24 -15.05
N ALA A 305 37.41 -0.52 -14.16
CA ALA A 305 38.07 0.03 -12.98
C ALA A 305 39.30 0.87 -13.38
N ARG A 306 39.41 2.09 -12.85
CA ARG A 306 40.53 2.99 -13.14
C ARG A 306 40.77 3.99 -12.03
N SER A 307 41.97 4.58 -12.03
CA SER A 307 42.31 5.68 -11.10
C SER A 307 41.72 7.01 -11.61
N LYS A 308 41.60 8.00 -10.70
CA LYS A 308 41.15 9.34 -11.04
C LYS A 308 42.03 10.05 -12.09
N LYS A 309 43.34 9.70 -12.13
CA LYS A 309 44.32 10.32 -13.05
C LYS A 309 44.29 9.72 -14.46
N ALA A 310 43.62 8.58 -14.66
CA ALA A 310 43.57 7.91 -15.97
C ALA A 310 42.55 8.62 -16.89
N ASP A 311 42.96 8.87 -18.12
CA ASP A 311 42.06 9.39 -19.15
C ASP A 311 41.16 8.25 -19.67
N PRO A 312 39.83 8.35 -19.49
CA PRO A 312 38.91 7.32 -20.00
C PRO A 312 38.94 7.19 -21.52
N ALA A 313 39.12 8.30 -22.27
CA ALA A 313 39.15 8.27 -23.72
C ALA A 313 40.37 7.51 -24.24
N ALA A 314 41.53 7.69 -23.62
CA ALA A 314 42.76 6.95 -24.00
C ALA A 314 42.65 5.44 -23.72
N LEU A 315 41.78 5.03 -22.79
CA LEU A 315 41.55 3.63 -22.43
C LEU A 315 40.35 3.03 -23.19
N GLY A 316 39.65 3.79 -24.03
CA GLY A 316 38.42 3.36 -24.71
C GLY A 316 37.28 3.02 -23.72
N LEU A 317 37.27 3.63 -22.55
CA LEU A 317 36.29 3.36 -21.48
C LEU A 317 35.26 4.49 -21.37
N GLY A 318 34.02 4.11 -21.06
CA GLY A 318 32.95 5.04 -20.75
C GLY A 318 33.07 5.63 -19.32
N ALA A 319 32.09 6.40 -18.87
CA ALA A 319 32.13 7.09 -17.59
C ALA A 319 31.98 6.18 -16.36
N CYS A 320 31.48 4.94 -16.51
CA CYS A 320 31.30 4.00 -15.41
C CYS A 320 32.66 3.41 -14.96
N VAL A 321 32.97 3.54 -13.67
CA VAL A 321 34.23 3.00 -13.08
C VAL A 321 34.06 1.60 -12.47
N ASP A 322 32.95 0.95 -12.73
CA ASP A 322 32.60 -0.40 -12.24
C ASP A 322 32.77 -0.60 -10.72
N CYS A 323 32.48 0.43 -9.93
CA CYS A 323 32.62 0.38 -8.46
C CYS A 323 31.54 -0.41 -7.72
N SER A 324 30.49 -0.89 -8.40
CA SER A 324 29.35 -1.65 -7.87
C SER A 324 28.58 -0.98 -6.71
N LEU A 325 28.81 0.30 -6.42
CA LEU A 325 28.16 1.01 -5.31
C LEU A 325 26.65 1.16 -5.55
N CYS A 326 26.22 1.34 -6.80
CA CYS A 326 24.79 1.39 -7.17
C CYS A 326 24.04 0.11 -6.76
N VAL A 327 24.68 -1.06 -6.86
CA VAL A 327 24.13 -2.34 -6.38
C VAL A 327 24.12 -2.41 -4.86
N GLN A 328 25.20 -1.93 -4.21
CA GLN A 328 25.34 -2.01 -2.74
C GLN A 328 24.36 -1.11 -1.96
N VAL A 329 23.93 0.01 -2.55
CA VAL A 329 22.93 0.91 -1.92
C VAL A 329 21.50 0.47 -2.19
N CYS A 330 21.29 -0.43 -3.15
CA CYS A 330 19.96 -0.84 -3.57
C CYS A 330 19.26 -1.66 -2.47
N PRO A 331 18.09 -1.23 -1.97
CA PRO A 331 17.36 -1.96 -0.94
C PRO A 331 16.75 -3.28 -1.46
N THR A 332 16.56 -3.41 -2.77
CA THR A 332 16.07 -4.64 -3.42
C THR A 332 17.18 -5.47 -4.04
N GLY A 333 18.44 -5.00 -4.01
CA GLY A 333 19.61 -5.74 -4.43
C GLY A 333 19.80 -5.89 -5.94
N ILE A 334 19.11 -5.07 -6.75
CA ILE A 334 19.23 -5.11 -8.22
C ILE A 334 20.49 -4.40 -8.71
N ASP A 335 20.94 -4.78 -9.92
CA ASP A 335 21.96 -4.04 -10.67
C ASP A 335 21.31 -3.18 -11.75
N ILE A 336 21.18 -1.87 -11.48
CA ILE A 336 20.56 -0.91 -12.41
C ILE A 336 21.26 -0.82 -13.76
N ARG A 337 22.53 -1.22 -13.85
CA ARG A 337 23.32 -1.22 -15.10
C ARG A 337 22.83 -2.26 -16.12
N LYS A 338 22.06 -3.26 -15.65
CA LYS A 338 21.40 -4.27 -16.49
C LYS A 338 20.06 -3.78 -17.07
N GLY A 339 19.75 -2.50 -16.92
CA GLY A 339 18.51 -1.90 -17.38
C GLY A 339 17.37 -1.98 -16.35
N LEU A 340 16.14 -1.72 -16.82
CA LEU A 340 14.94 -1.75 -16.00
C LEU A 340 14.64 -3.17 -15.51
N GLN A 341 14.45 -3.33 -14.22
CA GLN A 341 14.05 -4.56 -13.57
C GLN A 341 12.76 -4.34 -12.78
N TYR A 342 11.88 -5.34 -12.76
CA TYR A 342 10.58 -5.21 -12.08
C TYR A 342 10.70 -5.06 -10.56
N GLU A 343 11.83 -5.44 -9.96
CA GLU A 343 12.11 -5.26 -8.54
C GLU A 343 12.54 -3.85 -8.17
N CYS A 344 12.84 -2.99 -9.15
CA CYS A 344 13.21 -1.61 -8.89
C CYS A 344 12.04 -0.85 -8.28
N ILE A 345 12.19 -0.32 -7.07
CA ILE A 345 11.17 0.50 -6.40
C ILE A 345 11.25 2.00 -6.74
N GLY A 346 12.16 2.40 -7.62
CA GLY A 346 12.30 3.80 -8.02
C GLY A 346 12.76 4.73 -6.90
N CYS A 347 13.60 4.30 -5.97
CA CYS A 347 14.00 5.11 -4.80
C CYS A 347 15.13 6.13 -5.05
N GLY A 348 15.84 6.03 -6.18
CA GLY A 348 16.92 6.95 -6.55
C GLY A 348 18.23 6.83 -5.77
N ALA A 349 18.35 5.90 -4.82
CA ALA A 349 19.58 5.73 -4.02
C ALA A 349 20.84 5.44 -4.88
N CYS A 350 20.66 4.70 -5.99
CA CYS A 350 21.72 4.42 -6.95
C CYS A 350 22.16 5.68 -7.72
N ALA A 351 21.27 6.63 -7.97
CA ALA A 351 21.61 7.92 -8.57
C ALA A 351 22.46 8.76 -7.61
N ASP A 352 22.04 8.90 -6.36
CA ASP A 352 22.80 9.66 -5.33
C ASP A 352 24.22 9.14 -5.14
N VAL A 353 24.39 7.82 -5.02
CA VAL A 353 25.73 7.25 -4.83
C VAL A 353 26.58 7.35 -6.10
N CYS A 354 25.96 7.20 -7.29
CA CYS A 354 26.67 7.34 -8.55
C CYS A 354 27.16 8.78 -8.74
N ASP A 355 26.34 9.78 -8.46
CA ASP A 355 26.73 11.19 -8.51
C ASP A 355 27.89 11.49 -7.55
N THR A 356 27.88 10.90 -6.35
CA THR A 356 29.03 11.02 -5.42
C THR A 356 30.32 10.44 -6.01
N VAL A 357 30.23 9.36 -6.81
CA VAL A 357 31.40 8.78 -7.49
C VAL A 357 31.82 9.64 -8.67
N MET A 358 30.87 10.15 -9.46
CA MET A 358 31.16 11.05 -10.58
C MET A 358 31.88 12.31 -10.11
N ASP A 359 31.44 12.93 -9.02
CA ASP A 359 32.12 14.08 -8.41
C ASP A 359 33.58 13.75 -8.01
N LYS A 360 33.79 12.58 -7.37
CA LYS A 360 35.16 12.15 -6.99
C LYS A 360 36.06 11.93 -8.19
N MET A 361 35.54 11.46 -9.28
CA MET A 361 36.27 11.23 -10.53
C MET A 361 36.46 12.53 -11.35
N GLY A 362 35.67 13.57 -11.06
CA GLY A 362 35.62 14.81 -11.85
C GLY A 362 34.79 14.66 -13.13
N TYR A 363 33.86 13.70 -13.18
CA TYR A 363 32.96 13.47 -14.32
C TYR A 363 31.62 14.18 -14.09
N ALA A 364 30.89 14.47 -15.18
CA ALA A 364 29.56 15.06 -15.08
C ALA A 364 28.61 14.10 -14.39
N ARG A 365 27.75 14.62 -13.49
CA ARG A 365 26.70 13.87 -12.79
C ARG A 365 25.64 13.31 -13.77
N GLY A 366 24.76 12.44 -13.27
CA GLY A 366 23.60 11.94 -14.00
C GLY A 366 23.92 10.74 -14.90
N LEU A 367 24.94 9.95 -14.59
CA LEU A 367 25.18 8.65 -15.23
C LEU A 367 24.06 7.66 -14.86
N VAL A 368 23.58 7.73 -13.62
CA VAL A 368 22.32 7.11 -13.19
C VAL A 368 21.37 8.24 -12.82
N LYS A 369 20.22 8.31 -13.47
CA LYS A 369 19.28 9.44 -13.33
C LYS A 369 17.83 8.99 -13.49
N TYR A 370 16.88 9.81 -13.04
CA TYR A 370 15.50 9.67 -13.47
C TYR A 370 15.35 10.20 -14.90
N SER A 371 14.91 9.34 -15.80
CA SER A 371 14.68 9.68 -17.21
C SER A 371 13.65 8.72 -17.81
N THR A 372 13.21 9.00 -19.02
CA THR A 372 12.41 8.09 -19.83
C THR A 372 13.29 7.38 -20.83
N GLU A 373 12.91 6.20 -21.33
CA GLU A 373 13.65 5.48 -22.37
C GLU A 373 13.84 6.35 -23.61
N ASN A 374 12.76 7.01 -24.06
CA ASN A 374 12.82 7.92 -25.20
C ASN A 374 13.74 9.12 -24.97
N ALA A 375 13.75 9.69 -23.75
CA ALA A 375 14.62 10.83 -23.44
C ALA A 375 16.09 10.46 -23.40
N VAL A 376 16.44 9.24 -23.02
CA VAL A 376 17.82 8.75 -23.07
C VAL A 376 18.23 8.48 -24.52
N ASN A 377 17.42 7.73 -25.28
CA ASN A 377 17.75 7.32 -26.66
C ASN A 377 17.77 8.50 -27.64
N GLN A 378 16.97 9.54 -27.41
CA GLN A 378 16.84 10.70 -28.30
C GLN A 378 17.52 11.96 -27.75
N HIS A 379 18.27 11.84 -26.64
CA HIS A 379 18.99 12.95 -25.98
C HIS A 379 18.11 14.18 -25.68
N TRP A 380 16.85 13.94 -25.22
CA TRP A 380 15.91 15.02 -24.92
C TRP A 380 16.40 15.93 -23.81
N THR A 381 16.12 17.21 -23.99
CA THR A 381 16.27 18.18 -22.92
C THR A 381 15.21 17.95 -21.83
N ARG A 382 15.44 18.46 -20.62
CA ARG A 382 14.48 18.38 -19.51
C ARG A 382 13.11 18.94 -19.88
N ALA A 383 13.07 20.04 -20.66
CA ALA A 383 11.81 20.66 -21.11
C ALA A 383 11.03 19.74 -22.07
N GLN A 384 11.72 19.07 -23.01
CA GLN A 384 11.11 18.10 -23.91
C GLN A 384 10.55 16.90 -23.13
N THR A 385 11.32 16.36 -22.20
CA THR A 385 10.86 15.25 -21.33
C THR A 385 9.59 15.62 -20.57
N LEU A 386 9.53 16.84 -19.97
CA LEU A 386 8.34 17.31 -19.24
C LEU A 386 7.13 17.49 -20.16
N ARG A 387 7.32 17.95 -21.40
CA ARG A 387 6.22 18.08 -22.37
C ARG A 387 5.63 16.72 -22.74
N HIS A 388 6.43 15.69 -22.85
CA HIS A 388 5.99 14.32 -23.14
C HIS A 388 5.28 13.62 -21.96
N VAL A 389 5.35 14.19 -20.74
CA VAL A 389 4.53 13.71 -19.61
C VAL A 389 3.04 13.89 -19.91
N LEU A 390 2.64 14.99 -20.58
CA LEU A 390 1.23 15.29 -20.91
C LEU A 390 0.77 14.56 -22.19
N ARG A 391 1.10 13.30 -22.33
CA ARG A 391 0.64 12.45 -23.44
C ARG A 391 -0.83 12.04 -23.29
N PRO A 392 -1.52 11.62 -24.35
CA PRO A 392 -2.96 11.34 -24.34
C PRO A 392 -3.38 10.38 -23.24
N ARG A 393 -2.60 9.35 -22.95
CA ARG A 393 -2.87 8.38 -21.87
C ARG A 393 -2.94 9.06 -20.49
N VAL A 394 -2.01 9.95 -20.20
CA VAL A 394 -1.96 10.68 -18.91
C VAL A 394 -3.12 11.67 -18.82
N LEU A 395 -3.45 12.36 -19.93
CA LEU A 395 -4.58 13.28 -19.99
C LEU A 395 -5.92 12.57 -19.74
N ILE A 396 -6.10 11.36 -20.28
CA ILE A 396 -7.30 10.54 -20.04
C ILE A 396 -7.40 10.19 -18.53
N TYR A 397 -6.30 9.77 -17.89
CA TYR A 397 -6.30 9.47 -16.45
C TYR A 397 -6.60 10.72 -15.61
N ILE A 398 -6.04 11.87 -15.96
CA ILE A 398 -6.33 13.16 -15.29
C ILE A 398 -7.80 13.53 -15.46
N ALA A 399 -8.36 13.38 -16.67
CA ALA A 399 -9.76 13.70 -16.94
C ALA A 399 -10.71 12.81 -16.13
N ILE A 400 -10.51 11.49 -16.14
CA ILE A 400 -11.33 10.54 -15.35
C ILE A 400 -11.22 10.87 -13.85
N LEU A 401 -9.99 10.98 -13.34
CA LEU A 401 -9.76 11.28 -11.93
C LEU A 401 -10.39 12.61 -11.53
N GLY A 402 -10.18 13.66 -12.35
CA GLY A 402 -10.76 14.98 -12.12
C GLY A 402 -12.29 14.96 -12.09
N THR A 403 -12.91 14.22 -13.02
CA THR A 403 -14.37 14.07 -13.04
C THR A 403 -14.88 13.40 -11.77
N VAL A 404 -14.25 12.31 -11.33
CA VAL A 404 -14.66 11.60 -10.10
C VAL A 404 -14.46 12.48 -8.85
N VAL A 405 -13.33 13.19 -8.76
CA VAL A 405 -13.06 14.12 -7.64
C VAL A 405 -14.07 15.25 -7.60
N ILE A 406 -14.36 15.88 -8.74
CA ILE A 406 -15.34 16.97 -8.83
C ILE A 406 -16.74 16.46 -8.49
N ALA A 407 -17.17 15.31 -9.04
CA ALA A 407 -18.47 14.72 -8.76
C ALA A 407 -18.63 14.41 -7.26
N MET A 408 -17.58 13.85 -6.63
CA MET A 408 -17.58 13.57 -5.19
C MET A 408 -17.62 14.86 -4.35
N ALA A 409 -16.85 15.88 -4.72
CA ALA A 409 -16.84 17.17 -4.03
C ALA A 409 -18.19 17.87 -4.12
N VAL A 410 -18.82 17.89 -5.30
CA VAL A 410 -20.17 18.45 -5.51
C VAL A 410 -21.20 17.67 -4.70
N SER A 411 -21.17 16.34 -4.75
CA SER A 411 -22.07 15.48 -3.97
C SER A 411 -21.94 15.74 -2.46
N LEU A 412 -20.70 15.91 -1.96
CA LEU A 412 -20.44 16.20 -0.56
C LEU A 412 -20.93 17.62 -0.16
N ALA A 413 -20.74 18.61 -1.04
CA ALA A 413 -21.20 19.99 -0.82
C ALA A 413 -22.73 20.11 -0.84
N MET A 414 -23.41 19.29 -1.65
CA MET A 414 -24.88 19.24 -1.74
C MET A 414 -25.53 18.29 -0.73
N ARG A 415 -24.73 17.63 0.10
CA ARG A 415 -25.21 16.65 1.08
C ARG A 415 -26.05 17.31 2.17
N ILE A 416 -27.25 16.77 2.41
CA ILE A 416 -28.06 17.14 3.58
C ILE A 416 -27.38 16.54 4.82
N PRO A 417 -27.05 17.34 5.85
CA PRO A 417 -26.26 16.88 7.00
C PRO A 417 -27.09 16.16 8.06
N PHE A 418 -28.08 15.40 7.65
CA PHE A 418 -28.79 14.43 8.49
C PHE A 418 -29.36 13.30 7.64
N LYS A 419 -29.62 12.15 8.27
CA LYS A 419 -30.20 10.96 7.63
C LYS A 419 -31.37 10.45 8.46
N VAL A 420 -32.28 9.78 7.77
CA VAL A 420 -33.44 9.17 8.40
C VAL A 420 -33.62 7.76 7.84
N ASP A 421 -33.77 6.78 8.70
CA ASP A 421 -34.19 5.43 8.34
C ASP A 421 -35.55 5.17 8.94
N VAL A 422 -36.49 4.67 8.13
CA VAL A 422 -37.85 4.36 8.56
C VAL A 422 -38.04 2.87 8.57
N VAL A 423 -38.36 2.32 9.73
CA VAL A 423 -38.65 0.90 9.92
C VAL A 423 -40.05 0.78 10.53
N ARG A 424 -40.91 -0.02 9.89
CA ARG A 424 -42.21 -0.32 10.48
C ARG A 424 -42.04 -1.28 11.65
N ASP A 425 -42.79 -1.04 12.75
CA ASP A 425 -42.84 -1.97 13.86
C ASP A 425 -43.51 -3.29 13.41
N ARG A 426 -42.86 -4.40 13.74
CA ARG A 426 -43.36 -5.75 13.36
C ARG A 426 -44.23 -6.37 14.42
N GLY A 427 -44.38 -5.76 15.60
CA GLY A 427 -45.19 -6.27 16.70
C GLY A 427 -46.70 -6.21 16.43
N ALA A 428 -47.16 -5.16 15.73
CA ALA A 428 -48.52 -5.04 15.25
C ALA A 428 -48.54 -4.44 13.84
N LEU A 429 -49.17 -5.10 12.90
CA LEU A 429 -49.25 -4.64 11.51
C LEU A 429 -50.08 -3.35 11.40
N ALA A 430 -51.23 -3.32 12.05
CA ALA A 430 -52.13 -2.19 12.22
C ALA A 430 -53.02 -2.45 13.44
N ARG A 431 -53.48 -1.40 14.08
CA ARG A 431 -54.47 -1.48 15.18
C ARG A 431 -55.54 -0.43 15.00
N ILE A 432 -56.72 -0.71 15.54
CA ILE A 432 -57.78 0.26 15.58
C ILE A 432 -57.56 1.09 16.86
N ALA A 433 -57.39 2.40 16.72
CA ALA A 433 -57.27 3.35 17.81
C ALA A 433 -58.63 3.84 18.26
N GLU A 434 -58.63 4.72 19.27
CA GLU A 434 -59.86 5.42 19.71
C GLU A 434 -60.47 6.17 18.54
N GLU A 435 -61.79 6.29 18.51
CA GLU A 435 -62.58 6.87 17.39
C GLU A 435 -62.58 6.06 16.10
N GLY A 436 -62.18 4.76 16.14
CA GLY A 436 -62.19 3.88 14.95
C GLY A 436 -61.10 4.17 13.92
N ARG A 437 -60.14 5.02 14.23
CA ARG A 437 -59.01 5.32 13.31
C ARG A 437 -58.04 4.15 13.22
N ILE A 438 -57.45 3.96 12.05
CA ILE A 438 -56.42 2.93 11.83
C ILE A 438 -55.07 3.53 12.22
N GLU A 439 -54.35 2.85 13.12
CA GLU A 439 -53.03 3.29 13.58
C GLU A 439 -51.94 2.29 13.12
N ASN A 440 -50.88 2.82 12.55
CA ASN A 440 -49.65 2.08 12.28
C ASN A 440 -48.48 2.70 13.08
N VAL A 441 -47.61 1.85 13.61
CA VAL A 441 -46.46 2.28 14.38
C VAL A 441 -45.19 2.12 13.56
N PHE A 442 -44.40 3.17 13.50
CA PHE A 442 -43.11 3.21 12.81
C PHE A 442 -42.01 3.56 13.81
N ARG A 443 -40.80 3.09 13.54
CA ARG A 443 -39.60 3.45 14.28
C ARG A 443 -38.70 4.19 13.32
N LEU A 444 -38.47 5.48 13.57
CA LEU A 444 -37.60 6.33 12.79
C LEU A 444 -36.27 6.46 13.49
N GLN A 445 -35.16 6.17 12.79
CA GLN A 445 -33.83 6.52 13.25
C GLN A 445 -33.44 7.83 12.59
N ILE A 446 -33.39 8.90 13.35
CA ILE A 446 -32.92 10.21 12.86
C ILE A 446 -31.48 10.39 13.31
N MET A 447 -30.58 10.64 12.37
CA MET A 447 -29.14 10.75 12.55
C MET A 447 -28.70 12.18 12.27
N ASN A 448 -28.36 12.93 13.30
CA ASN A 448 -27.83 14.28 13.18
C ASN A 448 -26.34 14.23 12.84
N ALA A 449 -25.94 14.66 11.66
CA ALA A 449 -24.54 14.72 11.23
C ALA A 449 -23.91 16.12 11.42
N THR A 450 -24.60 17.03 12.13
CA THR A 450 -24.07 18.37 12.46
C THR A 450 -23.39 18.40 13.84
N GLU A 451 -22.51 19.35 14.04
CA GLU A 451 -21.84 19.59 15.33
C GLU A 451 -22.72 20.35 16.34
N ALA A 452 -23.97 20.68 15.98
CA ALA A 452 -24.92 21.37 16.85
C ALA A 452 -26.13 20.47 17.16
N THR A 453 -26.79 20.72 18.30
CA THR A 453 -28.10 20.13 18.57
C THR A 453 -29.11 20.67 17.59
N GLN A 454 -29.86 19.79 16.92
CA GLN A 454 -30.86 20.14 15.92
C GLN A 454 -32.25 19.69 16.37
N ARG A 455 -33.26 20.49 16.01
CA ARG A 455 -34.67 20.11 16.15
C ARG A 455 -35.19 19.64 14.80
N PHE A 456 -35.92 18.53 14.83
CA PHE A 456 -36.49 17.90 13.65
C PHE A 456 -38.01 17.84 13.80
N HIS A 457 -38.72 18.33 12.78
CA HIS A 457 -40.16 18.24 12.67
C HIS A 457 -40.53 17.05 11.77
N ILE A 458 -41.40 16.17 12.26
CA ILE A 458 -41.84 14.96 11.53
C ILE A 458 -43.27 15.18 11.06
N SER A 459 -43.49 15.07 9.75
CA SER A 459 -44.80 15.05 9.13
C SER A 459 -44.95 13.84 8.21
N VAL A 460 -46.18 13.53 7.81
CA VAL A 460 -46.50 12.39 6.94
C VAL A 460 -47.41 12.84 5.81
N GLU A 461 -47.07 12.41 4.59
CA GLU A 461 -47.82 12.70 3.38
C GLU A 461 -48.13 11.40 2.60
N GLY A 462 -49.10 11.42 1.67
CA GLY A 462 -49.39 10.30 0.77
C GLY A 462 -50.87 9.85 0.74
N MET A 463 -51.63 10.16 1.80
CA MET A 463 -53.09 9.89 1.82
C MET A 463 -53.82 11.00 2.55
N PRO A 464 -55.07 11.29 2.18
CA PRO A 464 -55.88 12.28 2.89
C PRO A 464 -56.19 11.83 4.32
N GLY A 465 -56.13 12.73 5.29
CA GLY A 465 -56.49 12.48 6.67
C GLY A 465 -55.47 11.72 7.52
N LEU A 466 -54.25 11.53 7.01
CA LEU A 466 -53.12 11.05 7.83
C LEU A 466 -52.67 12.11 8.84
N SER A 467 -52.40 11.68 10.03
CA SER A 467 -51.81 12.53 11.09
C SER A 467 -50.76 11.76 11.92
N VAL A 468 -49.72 12.46 12.32
CA VAL A 468 -48.77 11.99 13.34
C VAL A 468 -49.36 12.32 14.72
N VAL A 469 -49.57 11.29 15.55
CA VAL A 469 -50.20 11.43 16.87
C VAL A 469 -49.17 11.40 17.99
N SER A 470 -47.96 10.95 17.71
CA SER A 470 -46.84 11.00 18.66
C SER A 470 -46.14 12.35 18.65
N GLU A 471 -45.16 12.53 19.54
CA GLU A 471 -44.24 13.69 19.49
C GLU A 471 -43.65 13.85 18.10
N ASN A 472 -43.88 15.01 17.48
CA ASN A 472 -43.47 15.32 16.11
C ASN A 472 -42.30 16.32 16.05
N ASP A 473 -41.96 16.96 17.18
CA ASP A 473 -40.82 17.87 17.31
C ASP A 473 -39.76 17.30 18.24
N ILE A 474 -38.61 16.92 17.69
CA ILE A 474 -37.62 16.14 18.40
C ILE A 474 -36.26 16.83 18.33
N ALA A 475 -35.65 17.08 19.51
CA ALA A 475 -34.28 17.54 19.62
C ALA A 475 -33.30 16.36 19.65
N ILE A 476 -32.26 16.43 18.82
CA ILE A 476 -31.18 15.44 18.77
C ILE A 476 -29.85 16.18 18.92
N ALA A 477 -29.08 15.74 19.91
CA ALA A 477 -27.78 16.34 20.19
C ALA A 477 -26.80 16.19 19.02
N SER A 478 -25.72 16.98 19.05
CA SER A 478 -24.69 16.98 18.01
C SER A 478 -24.17 15.57 17.75
N THR A 479 -24.02 15.22 16.48
CA THR A 479 -23.46 13.93 16.00
C THR A 479 -24.16 12.66 16.52
N GLN A 480 -25.34 12.77 17.12
CA GLN A 480 -26.08 11.65 17.69
C GLN A 480 -27.16 11.12 16.73
N ALA A 481 -27.50 9.83 16.93
CA ALA A 481 -28.65 9.18 16.31
C ALA A 481 -29.64 8.78 17.38
N ARG A 482 -30.94 9.02 17.15
CA ARG A 482 -32.03 8.68 18.08
C ARG A 482 -33.09 7.88 17.37
N TRP A 483 -33.52 6.78 17.98
CA TRP A 483 -34.69 6.03 17.59
C TRP A 483 -35.93 6.67 18.20
N VAL A 484 -36.92 6.93 17.37
CA VAL A 484 -38.20 7.55 17.74
C VAL A 484 -39.34 6.67 17.29
N ALA A 485 -40.26 6.36 18.20
CA ALA A 485 -41.48 5.66 17.85
C ALA A 485 -42.52 6.69 17.37
N VAL A 486 -42.94 6.57 16.12
CA VAL A 486 -43.91 7.46 15.49
C VAL A 486 -45.20 6.69 15.22
N ARG A 487 -46.30 7.20 15.76
CA ARG A 487 -47.64 6.67 15.54
C ARG A 487 -48.33 7.51 14.47
N VAL A 488 -48.73 6.85 13.40
CA VAL A 488 -49.47 7.47 12.29
C VAL A 488 -50.90 6.93 12.29
N GLN A 489 -51.86 7.83 12.33
CA GLN A 489 -53.29 7.51 12.25
C GLN A 489 -53.88 8.00 10.95
N GLY A 490 -54.77 7.16 10.36
CA GLY A 490 -55.56 7.46 9.19
C GLY A 490 -57.05 7.17 9.40
N PRO A 491 -57.95 7.73 8.57
CA PRO A 491 -59.38 7.44 8.67
C PRO A 491 -59.66 5.97 8.35
N ALA A 492 -60.63 5.37 9.05
CA ALA A 492 -61.07 4.02 8.77
C ALA A 492 -62.01 3.94 7.53
N GLU A 493 -62.77 5.02 7.30
CA GLU A 493 -63.70 5.10 6.20
C GLU A 493 -63.05 5.68 4.95
N GLY A 494 -63.35 5.10 3.78
CA GLY A 494 -62.87 5.61 2.49
C GLY A 494 -61.52 5.09 2.02
N LEU A 495 -60.84 4.22 2.82
CA LEU A 495 -59.57 3.59 2.43
C LEU A 495 -59.78 2.13 2.03
N ALA A 496 -59.29 1.71 0.88
CA ALA A 496 -59.29 0.31 0.49
C ALA A 496 -58.36 -0.51 1.40
N PRO A 497 -58.79 -1.73 1.83
CA PRO A 497 -57.89 -2.60 2.58
C PRO A 497 -56.64 -2.94 1.77
N GLY A 498 -55.45 -2.85 2.40
CA GLY A 498 -54.20 -3.15 1.72
C GLY A 498 -53.04 -2.32 2.19
N ALA A 499 -52.00 -2.26 1.35
CA ALA A 499 -50.76 -1.56 1.60
C ALA A 499 -50.70 -0.25 0.79
N HIS A 500 -50.65 0.88 1.47
CA HIS A 500 -50.62 2.21 0.87
C HIS A 500 -49.27 2.88 1.07
N THR A 501 -48.72 3.43 -0.02
CA THR A 501 -47.46 4.15 0.07
C THR A 501 -47.68 5.50 0.75
N ILE A 502 -46.86 5.79 1.76
CA ILE A 502 -46.79 7.05 2.46
C ILE A 502 -45.35 7.57 2.46
N HIS A 503 -45.14 8.85 2.71
CA HIS A 503 -43.84 9.47 2.83
C HIS A 503 -43.75 10.20 4.15
N PHE A 504 -42.70 9.88 4.91
CA PHE A 504 -42.32 10.69 6.05
C PHE A 504 -41.49 11.85 5.58
N GLU A 505 -41.91 13.05 5.92
CA GLU A 505 -41.22 14.28 5.64
C GLU A 505 -40.60 14.81 6.93
N ILE A 506 -39.27 14.82 6.99
CA ILE A 506 -38.52 15.24 8.16
C ILE A 506 -37.79 16.53 7.79
N ALA A 507 -38.15 17.64 8.43
CA ALA A 507 -37.52 18.93 8.24
C ALA A 507 -36.68 19.31 9.46
N ALA A 508 -35.44 19.74 9.23
CA ALA A 508 -34.60 20.30 10.28
C ALA A 508 -34.90 21.81 10.45
N GLU A 509 -34.89 22.29 11.70
CA GLU A 509 -35.03 23.71 11.98
C GLU A 509 -33.90 24.54 11.33
N GLY A 510 -34.18 25.70 10.76
CA GLY A 510 -33.17 26.63 10.25
C GLY A 510 -32.66 26.37 8.84
N SER A 511 -33.49 25.97 7.89
CA SER A 511 -33.14 25.78 6.44
C SER A 511 -32.03 24.76 6.12
N ILE A 512 -31.72 23.85 7.04
CA ILE A 512 -30.69 22.80 6.85
C ILE A 512 -31.11 21.78 5.78
N GLY A 513 -32.41 21.60 5.56
CA GLY A 513 -32.95 20.74 4.54
C GLY A 513 -34.13 19.90 5.00
N LYS A 514 -34.72 19.19 4.05
CA LYS A 514 -35.86 18.29 4.24
C LYS A 514 -35.50 16.93 3.64
N VAL A 515 -35.81 15.85 4.34
CA VAL A 515 -35.62 14.46 3.87
C VAL A 515 -36.97 13.81 3.78
N SER A 516 -37.25 13.16 2.64
CA SER A 516 -38.47 12.42 2.39
C SER A 516 -38.17 10.93 2.31
N GLU A 517 -38.77 10.14 3.21
CA GLU A 517 -38.54 8.70 3.30
C GLU A 517 -39.84 7.91 3.04
N LYS A 518 -39.75 6.95 2.13
CA LYS A 518 -40.89 6.10 1.74
C LYS A 518 -41.18 5.05 2.81
N ALA A 519 -42.46 4.91 3.18
CA ALA A 519 -42.96 3.87 4.05
C ALA A 519 -44.28 3.29 3.53
N VAL A 520 -44.79 2.26 4.20
CA VAL A 520 -46.03 1.61 3.84
C VAL A 520 -47.00 1.59 5.01
N PHE A 521 -48.14 2.22 4.83
CA PHE A 521 -49.25 2.22 5.78
C PHE A 521 -50.19 1.05 5.45
N ILE A 522 -50.56 0.23 6.43
CA ILE A 522 -51.43 -0.92 6.25
C ILE A 522 -52.81 -0.62 6.77
N VAL A 523 -53.79 -0.85 5.91
CA VAL A 523 -55.21 -0.83 6.23
C VAL A 523 -55.67 -2.30 6.36
N PRO A 524 -56.07 -2.76 7.56
CA PRO A 524 -56.53 -4.12 7.75
C PRO A 524 -57.78 -4.43 6.90
N ARG A 525 -58.03 -5.71 6.60
CA ARG A 525 -59.21 -6.17 5.89
C ARG A 525 -60.41 -6.20 6.83
#